data_f0e7289f85e5b8da7444bc79b9714140
#
_entry.id   f0e7289f85e5b8da7444bc79b9714140
#
_cell.length_a   1.000
_cell.length_b   1.000
_cell.length_c   1.000
_cell.angle_alpha   90.00
_cell.angle_beta   90.00
_cell.angle_gamma   90.00
#
_symmetry.space_group_name_H-M   'P 1'
#
loop_
_entity.id
_entity.type
_entity.pdbx_description
1 polymer ?
#
loop_
_entity_poly.entity_id
_entity_poly.type
_entity_poly.pdbx_seq_one_letter_code
_entity_poly.pdbx_strand_id
1 'polypeptide(L)'
;MQIIRGDDYQSWIYSNKDDLVVVDPWLTRKQVFPTFNWLLHRDSTKTPYLLKYNLVKKVTHIIITAHFSDHLDEESLKFFNKNIPIYTTHEASKTLLKLGFTNINIVTPNKTYELNSFTIKIFKAGKPYNTTTFSYLLSDSRSKIFHEPHMFNENIEFDYVDACIVTVDMVKVLGLVQVSMDLNQAKLAQAQLNARYLIPTGIAPKQTRGLISFLLRIKESYKQMNLIPSSCSQVGDSLSL
;
A
#
# COMPACT_ATOMS: atom_id res chain seq x y z
N MET A 1 16.97 6.90 0.41
CA MET A 1 15.85 5.94 0.20
C MET A 1 15.29 6.11 -1.20
N GLN A 2 14.89 5.03 -1.87
CA GLN A 2 14.18 5.07 -3.14
C GLN A 2 12.77 4.48 -2.96
N ILE A 3 11.76 5.20 -3.46
CA ILE A 3 10.38 4.72 -3.55
C ILE A 3 10.16 4.25 -4.98
N ILE A 4 9.59 3.05 -5.18
CA ILE A 4 9.31 2.50 -6.50
C ILE A 4 7.88 1.98 -6.53
N ARG A 5 7.12 2.32 -7.57
CA ARG A 5 5.80 1.73 -7.77
C ARG A 5 5.93 0.27 -8.22
N GLY A 6 5.41 -0.65 -7.42
CA GLY A 6 5.54 -2.09 -7.63
C GLY A 6 4.58 -2.67 -8.67
N ASP A 7 3.35 -2.13 -8.74
CA ASP A 7 2.28 -2.57 -9.64
C ASP A 7 1.48 -1.39 -10.21
N ASP A 8 0.41 -1.68 -10.95
CA ASP A 8 -0.50 -0.68 -11.51
C ASP A 8 -1.68 -0.35 -10.58
N TYR A 9 -1.56 -0.66 -9.25
CA TYR A 9 -2.60 -0.39 -8.27
C TYR A 9 -2.05 0.21 -6.98
N GLN A 10 -1.52 -0.59 -6.05
CA GLN A 10 -1.14 -0.11 -4.72
C GLN A 10 0.10 -0.74 -4.10
N SER A 11 0.80 -1.66 -4.79
CA SER A 11 2.04 -2.22 -4.28
C SER A 11 3.18 -1.22 -4.36
N TRP A 12 3.96 -1.13 -3.28
CA TRP A 12 5.11 -0.24 -3.19
C TRP A 12 6.37 -1.01 -2.83
N ILE A 13 7.50 -0.49 -3.28
CA ILE A 13 8.83 -1.00 -2.96
C ILE A 13 9.64 0.16 -2.42
N TYR A 14 10.22 -0.04 -1.25
CA TYR A 14 11.21 0.86 -0.67
C TYR A 14 12.56 0.19 -0.72
N SER A 15 13.55 0.86 -1.25
CA SER A 15 14.89 0.33 -1.32
C SER A 15 15.94 1.32 -0.90
N ASN A 16 17.00 0.79 -0.38
CA ASN A 16 18.28 1.45 -0.22
C ASN A 16 19.39 0.49 -0.66
N LYS A 17 20.63 0.73 -0.23
CA LYS A 17 21.77 -0.08 -0.64
C LYS A 17 21.63 -1.57 -0.21
N ASP A 18 21.06 -1.82 0.96
CA ASP A 18 21.12 -3.12 1.63
C ASP A 18 19.76 -3.82 1.72
N ASP A 19 18.65 -3.07 1.62
CA ASP A 19 17.31 -3.58 1.86
C ASP A 19 16.36 -3.31 0.70
N LEU A 20 15.44 -4.25 0.50
CA LEU A 20 14.32 -4.17 -0.43
C LEU A 20 13.04 -4.57 0.31
N VAL A 21 12.27 -3.58 0.74
CA VAL A 21 11.01 -3.76 1.47
C VAL A 21 9.85 -3.66 0.48
N VAL A 22 8.96 -4.64 0.45
CA VAL A 22 7.75 -4.59 -0.39
C VAL A 22 6.50 -4.45 0.46
N VAL A 23 5.55 -3.66 -0.03
CA VAL A 23 4.26 -3.40 0.63
C VAL A 23 3.13 -3.92 -0.23
N ASP A 24 2.24 -4.70 0.39
CA ASP A 24 1.03 -5.25 -0.22
C ASP A 24 1.31 -5.83 -1.62
N PRO A 25 2.23 -6.82 -1.75
CA PRO A 25 2.71 -7.30 -3.04
C PRO A 25 1.59 -7.97 -3.85
N TRP A 26 1.30 -7.42 -5.03
CA TRP A 26 0.47 -8.06 -6.03
C TRP A 26 1.31 -8.42 -7.26
N LEU A 27 1.62 -9.72 -7.43
CA LEU A 27 2.51 -10.26 -8.46
C LEU A 27 1.75 -11.07 -9.52
N THR A 28 0.48 -11.36 -9.30
CA THR A 28 -0.37 -12.13 -10.22
C THR A 28 -1.09 -11.21 -11.19
N ARG A 29 -1.62 -11.78 -12.28
CA ARG A 29 -2.38 -11.01 -13.25
C ARG A 29 -3.75 -10.60 -12.72
N LYS A 30 -4.39 -11.44 -11.92
CA LYS A 30 -5.77 -11.25 -11.46
C LYS A 30 -5.83 -11.25 -9.95
N GLN A 31 -6.41 -10.19 -9.39
CA GLN A 31 -6.76 -10.08 -7.98
C GLN A 31 -8.27 -10.25 -7.82
N VAL A 32 -8.69 -11.09 -6.89
CA VAL A 32 -10.09 -11.48 -6.68
C VAL A 32 -10.58 -10.95 -5.33
N PHE A 33 -11.75 -10.31 -5.32
CA PHE A 33 -12.41 -9.74 -4.15
C PHE A 33 -13.86 -10.26 -4.03
N PRO A 34 -14.34 -10.58 -2.85
CA PRO A 34 -13.64 -11.12 -1.70
C PRO A 34 -13.35 -12.62 -1.86
N THR A 35 -14.06 -13.37 -2.69
CA THR A 35 -13.89 -14.83 -2.74
C THR A 35 -14.05 -15.41 -4.14
N PHE A 36 -14.89 -14.78 -4.98
CA PHE A 36 -15.23 -15.29 -6.31
C PHE A 36 -14.90 -14.28 -7.41
N ASN A 37 -14.22 -14.74 -8.43
CA ASN A 37 -13.81 -13.94 -9.59
C ASN A 37 -14.98 -13.19 -10.27
N TRP A 38 -16.16 -13.80 -10.36
CA TRP A 38 -17.34 -13.18 -10.95
C TRP A 38 -17.97 -12.09 -10.07
N LEU A 39 -17.68 -12.10 -8.75
CA LEU A 39 -18.26 -11.14 -7.82
C LEU A 39 -17.56 -9.77 -7.93
N LEU A 40 -16.26 -9.75 -7.76
CA LEU A 40 -15.43 -8.57 -7.93
C LEU A 40 -13.98 -9.00 -8.21
N HIS A 41 -13.34 -8.39 -9.20
CA HIS A 41 -11.95 -8.66 -9.54
C HIS A 41 -11.30 -7.47 -10.22
N ARG A 42 -9.98 -7.50 -10.26
CA ARG A 42 -9.14 -6.54 -10.99
C ARG A 42 -8.06 -7.31 -11.75
N ASP A 43 -7.86 -6.94 -13.01
CA ASP A 43 -6.76 -7.49 -13.83
C ASP A 43 -5.64 -6.47 -13.91
N SER A 44 -4.41 -6.89 -13.57
CA SER A 44 -3.23 -6.07 -13.82
C SER A 44 -2.98 -5.96 -15.31
N THR A 45 -2.71 -4.77 -15.78
CA THR A 45 -2.39 -4.44 -17.17
C THR A 45 -0.90 -4.41 -17.44
N LYS A 46 -0.08 -4.45 -16.40
CA LYS A 46 1.37 -4.33 -16.45
C LYS A 46 2.04 -5.47 -15.69
N THR A 47 3.23 -5.86 -16.13
CA THR A 47 4.07 -6.79 -15.36
C THR A 47 4.56 -6.11 -14.09
N PRO A 48 4.34 -6.68 -12.90
CA PRO A 48 4.84 -6.14 -11.65
C PRO A 48 6.37 -5.97 -11.64
N TYR A 49 6.85 -4.90 -11.00
CA TYR A 49 8.27 -4.54 -11.00
C TYR A 49 9.18 -5.67 -10.53
N LEU A 50 8.85 -6.33 -9.42
CA LEU A 50 9.65 -7.43 -8.86
C LEU A 50 9.82 -8.60 -9.83
N LEU A 51 8.79 -8.94 -10.61
CA LEU A 51 8.86 -10.00 -11.62
C LEU A 51 9.65 -9.53 -12.84
N LYS A 52 9.39 -8.32 -13.33
CA LYS A 52 10.06 -7.76 -14.50
C LYS A 52 11.58 -7.74 -14.36
N TYR A 53 12.09 -7.48 -13.15
CA TYR A 53 13.52 -7.37 -12.87
C TYR A 53 14.07 -8.56 -12.07
N ASN A 54 13.29 -9.63 -11.88
CA ASN A 54 13.67 -10.83 -11.14
C ASN A 54 14.20 -10.54 -9.73
N LEU A 55 13.50 -9.65 -9.02
CA LEU A 55 13.93 -9.14 -7.71
C LEU A 55 13.25 -9.82 -6.52
N VAL A 56 12.29 -10.73 -6.73
CA VAL A 56 11.51 -11.36 -5.65
C VAL A 56 12.41 -11.99 -4.58
N LYS A 57 13.48 -12.67 -5.00
CA LYS A 57 14.45 -13.32 -4.07
C LYS A 57 15.34 -12.31 -3.33
N LYS A 58 15.36 -11.05 -3.76
CA LYS A 58 16.10 -9.97 -3.10
C LYS A 58 15.29 -9.21 -2.07
N VAL A 59 13.98 -9.47 -1.99
CA VAL A 59 13.11 -8.84 -0.99
C VAL A 59 13.55 -9.28 0.39
N THR A 60 13.82 -8.31 1.27
CA THR A 60 14.29 -8.53 2.63
C THR A 60 13.17 -8.55 3.65
N HIS A 61 12.10 -7.74 3.42
CA HIS A 61 10.96 -7.61 4.32
C HIS A 61 9.67 -7.40 3.52
N ILE A 62 8.54 -7.85 4.09
CA ILE A 62 7.20 -7.60 3.55
C ILE A 62 6.38 -6.84 4.60
N ILE A 63 5.64 -5.84 4.16
CA ILE A 63 4.61 -5.16 4.95
C ILE A 63 3.25 -5.51 4.32
N ILE A 64 2.32 -6.05 5.11
CA ILE A 64 0.93 -6.30 4.71
C ILE A 64 0.04 -5.40 5.57
N THR A 65 -0.53 -4.38 4.97
CA THR A 65 -1.23 -3.32 5.71
C THR A 65 -2.62 -3.72 6.17
N ALA A 66 -3.25 -4.70 5.54
CA ALA A 66 -4.57 -5.20 5.88
C ALA A 66 -4.75 -6.68 5.52
N HIS A 67 -5.82 -7.30 6.04
CA HIS A 67 -6.20 -8.68 5.70
C HIS A 67 -7.10 -8.79 4.46
N PHE A 68 -7.47 -7.66 3.87
CA PHE A 68 -8.30 -7.62 2.67
C PHE A 68 -7.52 -8.14 1.45
N SER A 69 -8.21 -8.77 0.50
CA SER A 69 -7.57 -9.42 -0.64
C SER A 69 -6.80 -8.48 -1.57
N ASP A 70 -7.11 -7.19 -1.56
CA ASP A 70 -6.35 -6.18 -2.29
C ASP A 70 -5.01 -5.79 -1.63
N HIS A 71 -4.82 -6.16 -0.36
CA HIS A 71 -3.55 -5.98 0.37
C HIS A 71 -2.83 -7.30 0.58
N LEU A 72 -3.58 -8.40 0.73
CA LEU A 72 -3.08 -9.73 0.98
C LEU A 72 -3.48 -10.66 -0.17
N ASP A 73 -2.72 -10.63 -1.27
CA ASP A 73 -2.90 -11.57 -2.39
C ASP A 73 -2.15 -12.87 -2.11
N GLU A 74 -2.90 -13.92 -1.72
CA GLU A 74 -2.34 -15.21 -1.31
C GLU A 74 -1.51 -15.86 -2.43
N GLU A 75 -1.89 -15.68 -3.69
CA GLU A 75 -1.16 -16.23 -4.84
C GLU A 75 0.20 -15.53 -5.00
N SER A 76 0.26 -14.22 -4.83
CA SER A 76 1.51 -13.46 -4.87
C SER A 76 2.45 -13.85 -3.73
N LEU A 77 1.93 -14.17 -2.56
CA LEU A 77 2.72 -14.55 -1.41
C LEU A 77 3.40 -15.92 -1.57
N LYS A 78 2.96 -16.77 -2.51
CA LYS A 78 3.62 -18.04 -2.84
C LYS A 78 5.01 -17.86 -3.46
N PHE A 79 5.30 -16.70 -4.04
CA PHE A 79 6.60 -16.41 -4.64
C PHE A 79 7.71 -16.14 -3.61
N PHE A 80 7.36 -15.85 -2.35
CA PHE A 80 8.31 -15.45 -1.31
C PHE A 80 8.72 -16.62 -0.43
N ASN A 81 9.95 -16.50 0.13
CA ASN A 81 10.45 -17.44 1.13
C ASN A 81 9.55 -17.39 2.38
N LYS A 82 9.22 -18.56 2.95
CA LYS A 82 8.34 -18.66 4.11
C LYS A 82 8.95 -18.14 5.42
N ASN A 83 10.26 -17.93 5.45
CA ASN A 83 10.96 -17.34 6.58
C ASN A 83 11.20 -15.84 6.45
N ILE A 84 10.71 -15.20 5.35
CA ILE A 84 10.87 -13.76 5.18
C ILE A 84 10.14 -13.02 6.30
N PRO A 85 10.75 -11.98 6.93
CA PRO A 85 10.06 -11.17 7.92
C PRO A 85 8.86 -10.43 7.32
N ILE A 86 7.67 -10.62 7.92
CA ILE A 86 6.44 -9.95 7.52
C ILE A 86 5.92 -9.13 8.70
N TYR A 87 5.58 -7.86 8.45
CA TYR A 87 4.96 -6.94 9.42
C TYR A 87 3.50 -6.73 9.02
N THR A 88 2.56 -7.05 9.93
CA THR A 88 1.15 -7.09 9.54
C THR A 88 0.18 -6.99 10.72
N THR A 89 -1.13 -6.95 10.42
CA THR A 89 -2.23 -6.98 11.41
C THR A 89 -2.41 -8.38 12.00
N HIS A 90 -3.10 -8.46 13.15
CA HIS A 90 -3.46 -9.73 13.75
C HIS A 90 -4.35 -10.58 12.83
N GLU A 91 -5.28 -9.96 12.12
CA GLU A 91 -6.19 -10.65 11.20
C GLU A 91 -5.44 -11.25 10.01
N ALA A 92 -4.55 -10.48 9.38
CA ALA A 92 -3.74 -10.95 8.25
C ALA A 92 -2.77 -12.07 8.66
N SER A 93 -2.26 -12.05 9.89
CA SER A 93 -1.35 -13.09 10.39
C SER A 93 -1.96 -14.49 10.35
N LYS A 94 -3.27 -14.61 10.53
CA LYS A 94 -3.99 -15.91 10.49
C LYS A 94 -3.90 -16.56 9.10
N THR A 95 -4.04 -15.75 8.05
CA THR A 95 -3.88 -16.21 6.66
C THR A 95 -2.44 -16.54 6.36
N LEU A 96 -1.49 -15.69 6.79
CA LEU A 96 -0.07 -15.93 6.59
C LEU A 96 0.43 -17.22 7.25
N LEU A 97 -0.04 -17.52 8.46
CA LEU A 97 0.25 -18.79 9.15
C LEU A 97 -0.27 -19.99 8.33
N LYS A 98 -1.49 -19.93 7.80
CA LYS A 98 -2.05 -20.99 6.93
C LYS A 98 -1.24 -21.17 5.65
N LEU A 99 -0.64 -20.09 5.12
CA LEU A 99 0.25 -20.13 3.96
C LEU A 99 1.66 -20.64 4.29
N GLY A 100 1.95 -20.96 5.57
CA GLY A 100 3.22 -21.51 6.04
C GLY A 100 4.32 -20.49 6.32
N PHE A 101 3.99 -19.20 6.46
CA PHE A 101 4.97 -18.20 6.89
C PHE A 101 5.27 -18.36 8.38
N THR A 102 6.54 -18.25 8.75
CA THR A 102 7.05 -18.54 10.11
C THR A 102 7.58 -17.29 10.82
N ASN A 103 7.92 -16.23 10.09
CA ASN A 103 8.47 -14.99 10.65
C ASN A 103 7.45 -13.84 10.51
N ILE A 104 6.41 -13.86 11.34
CA ILE A 104 5.30 -12.90 11.29
C ILE A 104 5.36 -11.99 12.50
N ASN A 105 5.50 -10.69 12.26
CA ASN A 105 5.53 -9.64 13.26
C ASN A 105 4.18 -8.90 13.27
N ILE A 106 3.36 -9.15 14.29
CA ILE A 106 2.09 -8.45 14.47
C ILE A 106 2.38 -7.04 14.97
N VAL A 107 2.00 -6.03 14.19
CA VAL A 107 2.26 -4.63 14.52
C VAL A 107 1.18 -4.05 15.44
N THR A 108 1.60 -3.10 16.27
CA THR A 108 0.73 -2.40 17.22
C THR A 108 0.86 -0.89 17.01
N PRO A 109 -0.23 -0.13 16.97
CA PRO A 109 -0.18 1.32 16.87
C PRO A 109 0.71 1.96 17.95
N ASN A 110 1.40 3.04 17.58
CA ASN A 110 2.35 3.80 18.37
C ASN A 110 3.66 3.05 18.73
N LYS A 111 3.90 1.87 18.16
CA LYS A 111 5.19 1.17 18.29
C LYS A 111 6.05 1.36 17.06
N THR A 112 7.36 1.29 17.26
CA THR A 112 8.40 1.30 16.23
C THR A 112 9.03 -0.07 16.13
N TYR A 113 9.33 -0.51 14.91
CA TYR A 113 9.97 -1.78 14.60
C TYR A 113 11.16 -1.51 13.68
N GLU A 114 12.23 -2.30 13.86
CA GLU A 114 13.43 -2.25 13.04
C GLU A 114 13.32 -3.23 11.86
N LEU A 115 13.64 -2.77 10.66
CA LEU A 115 13.71 -3.55 9.43
C LEU A 115 15.11 -3.39 8.82
N ASN A 116 16.13 -3.86 9.51
CA ASN A 116 17.56 -3.67 9.22
C ASN A 116 17.92 -2.15 9.09
N SER A 117 18.05 -1.66 7.87
CA SER A 117 18.40 -0.25 7.59
C SER A 117 17.22 0.72 7.61
N PHE A 118 15.99 0.21 7.78
CA PHE A 118 14.79 1.02 7.94
C PHE A 118 14.18 0.86 9.33
N THR A 119 13.44 1.86 9.75
CA THR A 119 12.52 1.78 10.88
C THR A 119 11.10 2.02 10.40
N ILE A 120 10.13 1.33 11.01
CA ILE A 120 8.72 1.52 10.74
C ILE A 120 7.97 1.88 12.03
N LYS A 121 7.40 3.08 12.12
CA LYS A 121 6.53 3.50 13.22
C LYS A 121 5.07 3.37 12.77
N ILE A 122 4.28 2.67 13.56
CA ILE A 122 2.90 2.31 13.24
C ILE A 122 1.93 3.32 13.83
N PHE A 123 0.87 3.64 13.07
CA PHE A 123 -0.23 4.50 13.50
C PHE A 123 -1.57 3.81 13.20
N LYS A 124 -2.62 4.27 13.87
CA LYS A 124 -3.98 3.88 13.50
C LYS A 124 -4.35 4.55 12.19
N ALA A 125 -4.93 3.80 11.26
CA ALA A 125 -5.55 4.36 10.07
C ALA A 125 -6.75 5.26 10.43
N GLY A 126 -7.23 6.04 9.48
CA GLY A 126 -8.46 6.80 9.62
C GLY A 126 -9.71 5.92 9.60
N LYS A 127 -10.86 6.46 10.05
CA LYS A 127 -12.13 5.74 9.99
C LYS A 127 -12.58 5.54 8.53
N PRO A 128 -13.20 4.41 8.19
CA PRO A 128 -13.64 3.31 9.06
C PRO A 128 -12.58 2.23 9.35
N TYR A 129 -11.34 2.41 8.94
CA TYR A 129 -10.29 1.38 8.96
C TYR A 129 -9.42 1.36 10.23
N ASN A 130 -9.70 2.20 11.20
CA ASN A 130 -8.87 2.41 12.39
C ASN A 130 -8.65 1.18 13.30
N THR A 131 -9.36 0.09 13.04
CA THR A 131 -9.22 -1.19 13.76
C THR A 131 -8.77 -2.36 12.89
N THR A 132 -8.79 -2.21 11.56
CA THR A 132 -8.56 -3.31 10.61
C THR A 132 -7.29 -3.14 9.77
N THR A 133 -6.79 -1.90 9.67
CA THR A 133 -5.57 -1.57 8.96
C THR A 133 -4.68 -0.65 9.80
N PHE A 134 -3.52 -0.33 9.29
CA PHE A 134 -2.62 0.65 9.89
C PHE A 134 -1.98 1.53 8.82
N SER A 135 -1.68 2.75 9.19
CA SER A 135 -0.74 3.61 8.49
C SER A 135 0.63 3.56 9.15
N TYR A 136 1.66 3.98 8.46
CA TYR A 136 3.01 3.94 9.01
C TYR A 136 3.91 5.04 8.47
N LEU A 137 4.91 5.38 9.28
CA LEU A 137 6.08 6.15 8.88
C LEU A 137 7.25 5.20 8.71
N LEU A 138 7.74 5.07 7.48
CA LEU A 138 8.99 4.38 7.17
C LEU A 138 10.12 5.40 7.10
N SER A 139 11.22 5.15 7.79
CA SER A 139 12.37 6.05 7.79
C SER A 139 13.69 5.29 7.66
N ASP A 140 14.66 5.94 7.03
CA ASP A 140 16.08 5.60 7.14
C ASP A 140 16.84 6.77 7.80
N SER A 141 18.16 6.78 7.75
CA SER A 141 18.97 7.83 8.36
C SER A 141 18.77 9.24 7.77
N ARG A 142 18.10 9.37 6.61
CA ARG A 142 18.00 10.64 5.85
C ARG A 142 16.58 11.01 5.48
N SER A 143 15.69 10.02 5.27
CA SER A 143 14.40 10.21 4.64
C SER A 143 13.27 9.62 5.46
N LYS A 144 12.08 10.20 5.34
CA LYS A 144 10.85 9.78 6.02
C LYS A 144 9.71 9.72 5.01
N ILE A 145 9.00 8.58 4.95
CA ILE A 145 7.84 8.37 4.09
C ILE A 145 6.65 7.97 4.96
N PHE A 146 5.55 8.69 4.83
CA PHE A 146 4.28 8.30 5.43
C PHE A 146 3.43 7.55 4.40
N HIS A 147 2.86 6.42 4.79
CA HIS A 147 1.95 5.65 3.92
C HIS A 147 0.63 5.34 4.62
N GLU A 148 -0.47 5.72 3.99
CA GLU A 148 -1.85 5.40 4.38
C GLU A 148 -2.63 4.93 3.15
N PRO A 149 -2.94 3.62 3.05
CA PRO A 149 -3.56 3.07 1.84
C PRO A 149 -5.06 3.33 1.72
N HIS A 150 -5.73 3.88 2.73
CA HIS A 150 -7.18 4.06 2.75
C HIS A 150 -7.62 5.49 3.12
N MET A 151 -7.76 5.74 4.43
CA MET A 151 -8.27 6.99 4.98
C MET A 151 -7.29 7.55 6.00
N PHE A 152 -6.90 8.80 5.83
CA PHE A 152 -5.96 9.47 6.73
C PHE A 152 -6.58 9.71 8.11
N ASN A 153 -5.79 9.48 9.14
CA ASN A 153 -6.15 9.80 10.52
C ASN A 153 -5.70 11.22 10.86
N GLU A 154 -6.64 12.15 10.97
CA GLU A 154 -6.39 13.57 11.21
C GLU A 154 -5.69 13.89 12.55
N ASN A 155 -5.56 12.91 13.46
CA ASN A 155 -4.80 13.07 14.70
C ASN A 155 -3.29 12.80 14.53
N ILE A 156 -2.81 12.52 13.30
CA ILE A 156 -1.40 12.30 13.01
C ILE A 156 -0.79 13.60 12.52
N GLU A 157 0.23 14.07 13.23
CA GLU A 157 0.98 15.28 12.87
C GLU A 157 2.47 14.97 12.85
N PHE A 158 3.17 15.60 11.92
CA PHE A 158 4.63 15.56 11.82
C PHE A 158 5.17 16.95 11.51
N ASP A 159 6.39 17.22 11.97
CA ASP A 159 7.09 18.44 11.59
C ASP A 159 7.46 18.44 10.11
N TYR A 160 7.78 17.26 9.56
CA TYR A 160 8.15 17.09 8.16
C TYR A 160 8.21 15.61 7.77
N VAL A 161 7.74 15.29 6.56
CA VAL A 161 8.01 14.04 5.84
C VAL A 161 8.41 14.32 4.39
N ASP A 162 9.29 13.51 3.81
CA ASP A 162 9.71 13.71 2.42
C ASP A 162 8.59 13.38 1.46
N ALA A 163 7.85 12.29 1.69
CA ALA A 163 6.74 11.90 0.86
C ALA A 163 5.57 11.33 1.69
N CYS A 164 4.34 11.62 1.26
CA CYS A 164 3.17 10.90 1.71
C CYS A 164 2.57 10.09 0.54
N ILE A 165 2.36 8.81 0.79
CA ILE A 165 1.72 7.87 -0.15
C ILE A 165 0.31 7.64 0.36
N VAL A 166 -0.69 8.16 -0.35
CA VAL A 166 -2.09 8.17 0.08
C VAL A 166 -3.03 8.00 -1.11
N THR A 167 -4.27 7.55 -0.87
CA THR A 167 -5.28 7.47 -1.92
C THR A 167 -5.69 8.86 -2.39
N VAL A 168 -6.03 8.98 -3.67
CA VAL A 168 -6.54 10.22 -4.30
C VAL A 168 -7.81 9.98 -5.11
N ASP A 169 -8.13 8.72 -5.36
CA ASP A 169 -9.31 8.30 -6.09
C ASP A 169 -10.40 7.88 -5.11
N MET A 170 -11.45 8.68 -5.04
CA MET A 170 -12.55 8.42 -4.11
C MET A 170 -13.34 7.19 -4.54
N VAL A 171 -13.51 6.25 -3.61
CA VAL A 171 -14.41 5.12 -3.73
C VAL A 171 -15.41 5.17 -2.58
N LYS A 172 -16.71 5.05 -2.91
CA LYS A 172 -17.80 4.87 -1.94
C LYS A 172 -18.53 3.57 -2.21
N VAL A 173 -18.73 2.78 -1.17
CA VAL A 173 -19.54 1.56 -1.23
C VAL A 173 -21.00 1.93 -0.98
N LEU A 174 -21.91 1.46 -1.84
CA LEU A 174 -23.35 1.79 -1.83
C LEU A 174 -23.62 3.31 -1.87
N GLY A 175 -22.65 4.12 -2.27
CA GLY A 175 -22.73 5.57 -2.22
C GLY A 175 -22.73 6.20 -0.82
N LEU A 176 -22.61 5.37 0.24
CA LEU A 176 -22.73 5.78 1.65
C LEU A 176 -21.38 5.80 2.35
N VAL A 177 -20.64 4.69 2.34
CA VAL A 177 -19.39 4.54 3.07
C VAL A 177 -18.21 4.88 2.16
N GLN A 178 -17.48 5.94 2.48
CA GLN A 178 -16.24 6.28 1.78
C GLN A 178 -15.10 5.41 2.29
N VAL A 179 -14.40 4.77 1.35
CA VAL A 179 -13.34 3.78 1.64
C VAL A 179 -11.95 4.20 1.14
N SER A 180 -11.87 5.29 0.39
CA SER A 180 -10.61 5.93 0.00
C SER A 180 -10.79 7.44 -0.13
N MET A 181 -9.73 8.20 0.11
CA MET A 181 -9.75 9.67 0.05
C MET A 181 -9.93 10.17 -1.38
N ASP A 182 -10.50 11.36 -1.51
CA ASP A 182 -10.41 12.13 -2.74
C ASP A 182 -9.13 13.00 -2.75
N LEU A 183 -8.88 13.67 -3.88
CA LEU A 183 -7.68 14.51 -4.05
C LEU A 183 -7.62 15.68 -3.07
N ASN A 184 -8.76 16.24 -2.65
CA ASN A 184 -8.76 17.35 -1.69
C ASN A 184 -8.38 16.87 -0.29
N GLN A 185 -8.92 15.72 0.14
CA GLN A 185 -8.55 15.08 1.40
C GLN A 185 -7.07 14.67 1.39
N ALA A 186 -6.56 14.15 0.27
CA ALA A 186 -5.14 13.81 0.12
C ALA A 186 -4.23 15.05 0.25
N LYS A 187 -4.63 16.20 -0.34
CA LYS A 187 -3.90 17.47 -0.19
C LYS A 187 -3.94 18.01 1.24
N LEU A 188 -5.05 17.85 1.95
CA LEU A 188 -5.13 18.20 3.37
C LEU A 188 -4.19 17.32 4.21
N ALA A 189 -4.19 16.00 3.96
CA ALA A 189 -3.25 15.09 4.60
C ALA A 189 -1.79 15.45 4.29
N GLN A 190 -1.47 15.79 3.03
CA GLN A 190 -0.15 16.28 2.65
C GLN A 190 0.27 17.52 3.44
N ALA A 191 -0.64 18.50 3.55
CA ALA A 191 -0.37 19.73 4.28
C ALA A 191 -0.15 19.48 5.79
N GLN A 192 -1.00 18.64 6.40
CA GLN A 192 -0.90 18.30 7.83
C GLN A 192 0.37 17.52 8.16
N LEU A 193 0.81 16.64 7.25
CA LEU A 193 2.06 15.89 7.36
C LEU A 193 3.30 16.75 7.01
N ASN A 194 3.11 17.98 6.54
CA ASN A 194 4.15 18.82 5.97
C ASN A 194 5.00 18.06 4.94
N ALA A 195 4.31 17.29 4.05
CA ALA A 195 4.95 16.39 3.12
C ALA A 195 5.37 17.10 1.83
N ARG A 196 6.64 16.95 1.47
CA ARG A 196 7.20 17.54 0.24
C ARG A 196 6.55 16.97 -1.02
N TYR A 197 6.35 15.65 -1.07
CA TYR A 197 5.75 14.95 -2.21
C TYR A 197 4.45 14.26 -1.82
N LEU A 198 3.43 14.38 -2.70
CA LEU A 198 2.19 13.63 -2.64
C LEU A 198 2.20 12.56 -3.73
N ILE A 199 2.15 11.29 -3.34
CA ILE A 199 2.22 10.13 -4.22
C ILE A 199 0.90 9.36 -4.14
N PRO A 200 0.17 9.16 -5.26
CA PRO A 200 -1.11 8.47 -5.25
C PRO A 200 -0.93 6.95 -5.10
N THR A 201 -1.73 6.31 -4.24
CA THR A 201 -1.87 4.84 -4.15
C THR A 201 -3.31 4.43 -4.40
N GLY A 202 -3.58 3.14 -4.60
CA GLY A 202 -4.93 2.64 -4.90
C GLY A 202 -5.51 3.25 -6.17
N ILE A 203 -4.68 3.46 -7.21
CA ILE A 203 -5.06 4.20 -8.42
C ILE A 203 -5.93 3.39 -9.38
N ALA A 204 -6.67 4.11 -10.25
CA ALA A 204 -7.51 3.52 -11.28
C ALA A 204 -8.56 2.50 -10.75
N PRO A 205 -9.32 2.81 -9.69
CA PRO A 205 -10.28 1.87 -9.11
C PRO A 205 -11.41 1.47 -10.07
N LYS A 206 -11.67 2.24 -11.16
CA LYS A 206 -12.62 1.88 -12.23
C LYS A 206 -12.22 0.64 -13.03
N GLN A 207 -10.97 0.17 -12.92
CA GLN A 207 -10.55 -1.09 -13.54
C GLN A 207 -11.09 -2.31 -12.78
N THR A 208 -11.61 -2.14 -11.56
CA THR A 208 -12.27 -3.20 -10.80
C THR A 208 -13.61 -3.53 -11.44
N ARG A 209 -13.84 -4.82 -11.73
CA ARG A 209 -15.00 -5.34 -12.47
C ARG A 209 -15.67 -6.48 -11.70
N GLY A 210 -16.88 -6.81 -12.08
CA GLY A 210 -17.65 -7.93 -11.52
C GLY A 210 -19.08 -7.56 -11.19
N LEU A 211 -19.86 -8.56 -10.73
CA LEU A 211 -21.29 -8.41 -10.50
C LEU A 211 -21.64 -7.26 -9.55
N ILE A 212 -20.83 -7.03 -8.49
CA ILE A 212 -21.09 -5.99 -7.50
C ILE A 212 -20.34 -4.69 -7.75
N SER A 213 -19.64 -4.57 -8.87
CA SER A 213 -18.91 -3.31 -9.20
C SER A 213 -19.85 -2.10 -9.32
N PHE A 214 -21.13 -2.30 -9.64
CA PHE A 214 -22.13 -1.22 -9.70
C PHE A 214 -22.45 -0.60 -8.33
N LEU A 215 -22.11 -1.30 -7.22
CA LEU A 215 -22.24 -0.77 -5.86
C LEU A 215 -21.16 0.26 -5.51
N LEU A 216 -20.13 0.36 -6.35
CA LEU A 216 -19.02 1.28 -6.16
C LEU A 216 -19.29 2.61 -6.88
N ARG A 217 -19.33 3.71 -6.14
CA ARG A 217 -19.27 5.06 -6.72
C ARG A 217 -17.84 5.54 -6.72
N ILE A 218 -17.27 5.75 -7.91
CA ILE A 218 -15.84 6.02 -8.09
C ILE A 218 -15.68 7.39 -8.77
N LYS A 219 -14.81 8.24 -8.16
CA LYS A 219 -14.30 9.49 -8.76
C LYS A 219 -12.79 9.41 -8.84
N GLU A 220 -12.25 9.19 -10.03
CA GLU A 220 -10.81 9.13 -10.26
C GLU A 220 -10.22 10.53 -10.42
N SER A 221 -9.14 10.78 -9.70
CA SER A 221 -8.36 12.02 -9.74
C SER A 221 -6.87 11.78 -10.01
N TYR A 222 -6.40 10.51 -9.95
CA TYR A 222 -4.98 10.17 -10.14
C TYR A 222 -4.42 10.64 -11.48
N LYS A 223 -5.25 10.75 -12.53
CA LYS A 223 -4.86 11.23 -13.85
C LYS A 223 -4.30 12.65 -13.82
N GLN A 224 -4.75 13.46 -12.87
CA GLN A 224 -4.21 14.81 -12.64
C GLN A 224 -2.79 14.75 -12.04
N MET A 225 -2.48 13.68 -11.31
CA MET A 225 -1.18 13.45 -10.69
C MET A 225 -0.15 12.89 -11.67
N ASN A 226 -0.59 12.23 -12.76
CA ASN A 226 0.30 11.67 -13.79
C ASN A 226 1.14 12.73 -14.51
N LEU A 227 0.77 14.01 -14.41
CA LEU A 227 1.54 15.15 -14.95
C LEU A 227 2.71 15.55 -14.06
N ILE A 228 2.82 14.99 -12.86
CA ILE A 228 3.86 15.30 -11.88
C ILE A 228 4.85 14.12 -11.84
N PRO A 229 6.11 14.26 -12.31
CA PRO A 229 7.07 13.14 -12.36
C PRO A 229 7.27 12.42 -11.01
N SER A 230 7.23 13.17 -9.91
CA SER A 230 7.37 12.63 -8.55
C SER A 230 6.16 11.84 -8.04
N SER A 231 5.06 11.76 -8.82
CA SER A 231 3.87 11.01 -8.40
C SER A 231 4.01 9.49 -8.46
N CYS A 232 5.06 8.99 -9.13
CA CYS A 232 5.29 7.55 -9.32
C CYS A 232 4.01 6.83 -9.79
N SER A 233 3.39 7.29 -10.87
CA SER A 233 2.06 6.85 -11.29
C SER A 233 2.04 5.58 -12.15
N GLN A 234 3.21 5.16 -12.67
CA GLN A 234 3.36 3.98 -13.51
C GLN A 234 4.27 2.94 -12.84
N VAL A 235 4.06 1.66 -13.19
CA VAL A 235 4.90 0.56 -12.70
C VAL A 235 6.37 0.80 -13.04
N GLY A 236 7.22 0.80 -12.02
CA GLY A 236 8.64 1.07 -12.14
C GLY A 236 9.03 2.55 -12.05
N ASP A 237 8.07 3.48 -12.03
CA ASP A 237 8.39 4.86 -11.67
C ASP A 237 9.01 4.89 -10.29
N SER A 238 10.01 5.74 -10.11
CA SER A 238 10.72 5.85 -8.85
C SER A 238 11.03 7.29 -8.47
N LEU A 239 11.06 7.53 -7.16
CA LEU A 239 11.49 8.78 -6.54
C LEU A 239 12.65 8.48 -5.59
N SER A 240 13.77 9.17 -5.77
CA SER A 240 14.91 9.15 -4.84
C SER A 240 14.81 10.31 -3.86
N LEU A 241 14.93 10.01 -2.58
CA LEU A 241 14.88 10.95 -1.46
C LEU A 241 16.25 11.13 -0.83
#